data_64fb6b4eee6e8164e9d0b9354ca76e34
#
_entry.id   64fb6b4eee6e8164e9d0b9354ca76e34
#
_cell.length_a   1.000
_cell.length_b   1.000
_cell.length_c   1.000
_cell.angle_alpha   90.00
_cell.angle_beta   90.00
_cell.angle_gamma   90.00
#
_symmetry.space_group_name_H-M   'P 1'
#
loop_
_entity.id
_entity.type
_entity.pdbx_description
1 polymer ?
#
loop_
_entity_poly.entity_id
_entity_poly.type
_entity_poly.pdbx_seq_one_letter_code
_entity_poly.pdbx_strand_id
1 'polypeptide(L)'
;MNVVNVVRTQARRLRRSIAPTPRQRFERRVGWDRDPGFWRRLVKQGASFPPSRPDARWEAWVNRALVDRSQAELAVAEIVRCGLPPHNDHPKNWDLLVALGAILAGTHPVDPVLEMGAPRYSRLLPWLALYEYRDLVGIDLVFDAPIREGPIRYEPMDLTATTFPDRSFAAIACLSVVEHGVDIERYLAEASRLLRPGGILVTSTDFWCDPVDVAGLEAYGGPVRIFGPRDLAAWVEMAAGHGLEPERPLDLRCSERVVSWERMGLQYTFANLVLRRR
;
A
#
# COMPACT_ATOMS: atom_id res chain seq x y z
N MET A 1 -62.34 -3.98 3.73
CA MET A 1 -60.95 -3.49 3.77
C MET A 1 -60.12 -4.57 4.44
N ASN A 2 -59.18 -5.18 3.73
CA ASN A 2 -58.59 -6.47 4.07
C ASN A 2 -57.48 -6.29 5.12
N VAL A 3 -57.61 -6.92 6.29
CA VAL A 3 -56.71 -6.87 7.44
C VAL A 3 -55.24 -7.22 7.06
N VAL A 4 -55.07 -8.07 6.04
CA VAL A 4 -53.76 -8.46 5.49
C VAL A 4 -52.98 -7.29 4.88
N ASN A 5 -53.68 -6.31 4.27
CA ASN A 5 -53.06 -5.12 3.68
C ASN A 5 -52.60 -4.11 4.73
N VAL A 6 -53.29 -4.03 5.86
CA VAL A 6 -52.92 -3.12 6.97
C VAL A 6 -51.66 -3.62 7.66
N VAL A 7 -51.54 -4.94 7.90
CA VAL A 7 -50.35 -5.56 8.54
C VAL A 7 -49.12 -5.43 7.64
N ARG A 8 -49.29 -5.63 6.31
CA ARG A 8 -48.17 -5.44 5.36
C ARG A 8 -47.71 -3.98 5.25
N THR A 9 -48.62 -3.04 5.36
CA THR A 9 -48.31 -1.59 5.31
C THR A 9 -47.64 -1.14 6.61
N GLN A 10 -48.06 -1.64 7.77
CA GLN A 10 -47.40 -1.38 9.05
C GLN A 10 -46.01 -2.03 9.14
N ALA A 11 -45.84 -3.27 8.66
CA ALA A 11 -44.52 -3.94 8.59
C ALA A 11 -43.55 -3.21 7.65
N ARG A 12 -44.04 -2.63 6.53
CA ARG A 12 -43.23 -1.77 5.65
C ARG A 12 -42.91 -0.41 6.28
N ARG A 13 -43.81 0.18 7.09
CA ARG A 13 -43.53 1.44 7.83
C ARG A 13 -42.56 1.23 8.98
N LEU A 14 -42.65 0.11 9.71
CA LEU A 14 -41.68 -0.25 10.77
C LEU A 14 -40.24 -0.52 10.21
N ARG A 15 -40.14 -1.07 9.01
CA ARG A 15 -38.80 -1.24 8.35
C ARG A 15 -38.18 0.10 7.91
N ARG A 16 -38.94 1.20 7.80
CA ARG A 16 -38.47 2.53 7.41
C ARG A 16 -37.90 3.38 8.55
N SER A 17 -38.07 2.99 9.81
CA SER A 17 -37.72 3.83 10.96
C SER A 17 -36.47 3.35 11.76
N ILE A 18 -35.84 2.25 11.39
CA ILE A 18 -34.60 1.82 12.04
C ILE A 18 -33.43 2.51 11.34
N ALA A 19 -32.72 3.38 12.06
CA ALA A 19 -31.51 4.02 11.54
C ALA A 19 -30.51 2.93 11.06
N PRO A 20 -29.88 3.11 9.90
CA PRO A 20 -28.95 2.10 9.37
C PRO A 20 -27.80 1.87 10.35
N THR A 21 -27.42 0.60 10.54
CA THR A 21 -26.29 0.21 11.36
C THR A 21 -24.99 0.84 10.82
N PRO A 22 -23.92 0.95 11.62
CA PRO A 22 -22.62 1.41 11.14
C PRO A 22 -22.15 0.67 9.88
N ARG A 23 -22.33 -0.66 9.88
CA ARG A 23 -22.02 -1.52 8.72
C ARG A 23 -22.86 -1.13 7.49
N GLN A 24 -24.17 -1.00 7.61
CA GLN A 24 -25.04 -0.62 6.50
C GLN A 24 -24.73 0.78 5.96
N ARG A 25 -24.30 1.72 6.83
CA ARG A 25 -23.83 3.04 6.40
C ARG A 25 -22.55 2.93 5.59
N PHE A 26 -21.59 2.13 6.06
CA PHE A 26 -20.35 1.85 5.33
C PHE A 26 -20.64 1.22 3.96
N GLU A 27 -21.42 0.13 3.90
CA GLU A 27 -21.80 -0.58 2.67
C GLU A 27 -22.40 0.38 1.62
N ARG A 28 -23.22 1.32 2.05
CA ARG A 28 -23.77 2.36 1.15
C ARG A 28 -22.71 3.35 0.66
N ARG A 29 -21.80 3.79 1.54
CA ARG A 29 -20.76 4.76 1.18
C ARG A 29 -19.77 4.18 0.18
N VAL A 30 -19.36 2.93 0.35
CA VAL A 30 -18.39 2.28 -0.54
C VAL A 30 -19.02 1.71 -1.81
N GLY A 31 -20.34 1.74 -1.95
CA GLY A 31 -21.02 1.17 -3.10
C GLY A 31 -20.92 -0.35 -3.15
N TRP A 32 -21.10 -1.02 -2.01
CA TRP A 32 -21.02 -2.50 -1.86
C TRP A 32 -21.79 -3.25 -2.95
N ASP A 33 -22.97 -2.75 -3.31
CA ASP A 33 -23.87 -3.39 -4.30
C ASP A 33 -23.31 -3.37 -5.72
N ARG A 34 -22.31 -2.51 -6.01
CA ARG A 34 -21.71 -2.39 -7.33
C ARG A 34 -20.70 -3.49 -7.63
N ASP A 35 -19.95 -3.95 -6.60
CA ASP A 35 -19.04 -5.08 -6.69
C ASP A 35 -19.06 -5.89 -5.38
N PRO A 36 -20.11 -6.66 -5.12
CA PRO A 36 -20.21 -7.45 -3.91
C PRO A 36 -19.16 -8.58 -3.83
N GLY A 37 -18.60 -9.01 -4.96
CA GLY A 37 -17.54 -10.01 -5.03
C GLY A 37 -16.26 -9.55 -4.37
N PHE A 38 -15.82 -8.33 -4.69
CA PHE A 38 -14.65 -7.69 -4.10
C PHE A 38 -14.76 -7.62 -2.56
N TRP A 39 -15.86 -7.06 -2.06
CA TRP A 39 -16.07 -6.87 -0.63
C TRP A 39 -16.20 -8.19 0.15
N ARG A 40 -16.88 -9.19 -0.43
CA ARG A 40 -16.99 -10.54 0.17
C ARG A 40 -15.64 -11.23 0.29
N ARG A 41 -14.70 -11.01 -0.67
CA ARG A 41 -13.34 -11.54 -0.55
C ARG A 41 -12.63 -10.96 0.67
N LEU A 42 -12.69 -9.63 0.87
CA LEU A 42 -12.07 -8.98 2.03
C LEU A 42 -12.66 -9.48 3.36
N VAL A 43 -13.99 -9.68 3.43
CA VAL A 43 -14.63 -10.30 4.61
C VAL A 43 -14.09 -11.70 4.87
N LYS A 44 -14.02 -12.55 3.84
CA LYS A 44 -13.48 -13.92 3.97
C LYS A 44 -12.03 -13.94 4.43
N GLN A 45 -11.26 -12.90 4.12
CA GLN A 45 -9.88 -12.71 4.54
C GLN A 45 -9.75 -12.15 5.97
N GLY A 46 -10.86 -11.82 6.64
CA GLY A 46 -10.88 -11.32 8.02
C GLY A 46 -11.02 -9.80 8.16
N ALA A 47 -11.35 -9.07 7.06
CA ALA A 47 -11.54 -7.63 7.16
C ALA A 47 -12.73 -7.23 8.03
N SER A 48 -12.53 -6.20 8.87
CA SER A 48 -13.58 -5.53 9.65
C SER A 48 -14.16 -4.33 8.90
N PHE A 49 -15.40 -3.96 9.22
CA PHE A 49 -16.13 -2.85 8.59
C PHE A 49 -16.83 -1.96 9.62
N PRO A 50 -16.42 -0.70 9.77
CA PRO A 50 -15.21 -0.10 9.26
C PRO A 50 -13.96 -0.63 9.98
N PRO A 51 -12.76 -0.54 9.38
CA PRO A 51 -11.51 -0.84 10.07
C PRO A 51 -11.16 0.27 11.07
N SER A 52 -10.36 -0.07 12.09
CA SER A 52 -9.75 0.93 12.97
C SER A 52 -8.52 1.54 12.32
N ARG A 53 -8.18 2.80 12.62
CA ARG A 53 -6.92 3.38 12.14
C ARG A 53 -5.72 2.78 12.88
N PRO A 54 -4.56 2.67 12.19
CA PRO A 54 -3.30 2.34 12.85
C PRO A 54 -2.99 3.34 13.97
N ASP A 55 -2.40 2.85 15.07
CA ASP A 55 -1.84 3.75 16.08
C ASP A 55 -0.57 4.43 15.53
N ALA A 56 -0.07 5.47 16.22
CA ALA A 56 1.06 6.27 15.73
C ALA A 56 2.42 5.54 15.74
N ARG A 57 2.49 4.26 16.11
CA ARG A 57 3.74 3.48 16.17
C ARG A 57 4.47 3.40 14.85
N TRP A 58 3.73 3.30 13.73
CA TRP A 58 4.30 3.26 12.39
C TRP A 58 5.16 4.49 12.09
N GLU A 59 4.88 5.64 12.70
CA GLU A 59 5.67 6.87 12.50
C GLU A 59 7.13 6.72 12.92
N ALA A 60 7.39 5.89 13.94
CA ALA A 60 8.75 5.59 14.39
C ALA A 60 9.52 4.72 13.38
N TRP A 61 8.85 4.13 12.40
CA TRP A 61 9.43 3.26 11.38
C TRP A 61 9.64 3.95 10.03
N VAL A 62 9.27 5.22 9.92
CA VAL A 62 9.46 6.03 8.70
C VAL A 62 10.95 6.30 8.48
N ASN A 63 11.41 6.08 7.24
CA ASN A 63 12.80 6.23 6.79
C ASN A 63 13.78 5.34 7.60
N ARG A 64 13.37 4.09 7.81
CA ARG A 64 14.15 3.11 8.58
C ARG A 64 14.28 1.78 7.86
N ALA A 65 15.22 0.98 8.37
CA ALA A 65 15.23 -0.45 8.12
C ALA A 65 14.33 -1.18 9.13
N LEU A 66 13.75 -2.30 8.73
CA LEU A 66 13.11 -3.27 9.61
C LEU A 66 14.21 -3.89 10.48
N VAL A 67 14.16 -3.65 11.79
CA VAL A 67 15.26 -3.93 12.72
C VAL A 67 15.42 -5.40 12.99
N ASP A 68 14.31 -6.09 13.31
CA ASP A 68 14.29 -7.48 13.75
C ASP A 68 12.90 -8.11 13.54
N ARG A 69 12.80 -9.39 13.83
CA ARG A 69 11.57 -10.19 13.73
C ARG A 69 10.47 -9.67 14.66
N SER A 70 10.83 -9.20 15.85
CA SER A 70 9.83 -8.70 16.81
C SER A 70 9.10 -7.46 16.27
N GLN A 71 9.79 -6.61 15.53
CA GLN A 71 9.17 -5.45 14.87
C GLN A 71 8.21 -5.88 13.75
N ALA A 72 8.53 -6.93 12.99
CA ALA A 72 7.61 -7.50 11.99
C ALA A 72 6.35 -8.08 12.66
N GLU A 73 6.51 -8.78 13.78
CA GLU A 73 5.38 -9.33 14.56
C GLU A 73 4.48 -8.23 15.11
N LEU A 74 5.05 -7.12 15.60
CA LEU A 74 4.29 -5.95 16.03
C LEU A 74 3.48 -5.34 14.88
N ALA A 75 4.03 -5.32 13.66
CA ALA A 75 3.30 -4.84 12.49
C ALA A 75 2.11 -5.74 12.15
N VAL A 76 2.28 -7.06 12.17
CA VAL A 76 1.18 -8.02 11.98
C VAL A 76 0.10 -7.83 13.04
N ALA A 77 0.49 -7.73 14.32
CA ALA A 77 -0.45 -7.54 15.42
C ALA A 77 -1.28 -6.25 15.25
N GLU A 78 -0.63 -5.17 14.81
CA GLU A 78 -1.30 -3.89 14.57
C GLU A 78 -2.28 -3.95 13.39
N ILE A 79 -1.90 -4.61 12.29
CA ILE A 79 -2.78 -4.82 11.14
C ILE A 79 -4.03 -5.61 11.56
N VAL A 80 -3.85 -6.69 12.34
CA VAL A 80 -4.96 -7.47 12.87
C VAL A 80 -5.83 -6.64 13.82
N ARG A 81 -5.23 -5.82 14.69
CA ARG A 81 -5.96 -4.90 15.58
C ARG A 81 -6.80 -3.90 14.79
N CYS A 82 -6.29 -3.43 13.65
CA CYS A 82 -7.04 -2.56 12.74
C CYS A 82 -8.22 -3.27 12.05
N GLY A 83 -8.30 -4.60 12.13
CA GLY A 83 -9.29 -5.40 11.41
C GLY A 83 -8.98 -5.52 9.93
N LEU A 84 -7.70 -5.50 9.56
CA LEU A 84 -7.20 -5.69 8.20
C LEU A 84 -6.68 -7.12 8.02
N PRO A 85 -6.89 -7.76 6.86
CA PRO A 85 -6.31 -9.07 6.58
C PRO A 85 -4.80 -8.92 6.34
N PRO A 86 -3.93 -9.55 7.16
CA PRO A 86 -2.49 -9.42 7.01
C PRO A 86 -1.99 -10.05 5.69
N HIS A 87 -0.80 -9.64 5.26
CA HIS A 87 -0.08 -10.30 4.19
C HIS A 87 0.48 -11.63 4.69
N ASN A 88 0.48 -12.67 3.82
CA ASN A 88 0.96 -14.01 4.20
C ASN A 88 2.47 -14.05 4.47
N ASP A 89 3.24 -13.22 3.76
CA ASP A 89 4.64 -12.96 4.07
C ASP A 89 4.70 -11.95 5.22
N HIS A 90 5.07 -12.43 6.42
CA HIS A 90 4.99 -11.65 7.64
C HIS A 90 5.81 -10.35 7.61
N PRO A 91 7.08 -10.33 7.15
CA PRO A 91 7.87 -9.10 7.06
C PRO A 91 7.23 -8.01 6.22
N LYS A 92 6.51 -8.36 5.14
CA LYS A 92 5.81 -7.38 4.28
C LYS A 92 4.67 -6.62 4.98
N ASN A 93 4.24 -7.06 6.14
CA ASN A 93 3.26 -6.31 6.91
C ASN A 93 3.85 -5.04 7.53
N TRP A 94 5.18 -4.99 7.70
CA TRP A 94 5.87 -3.83 8.26
C TRP A 94 5.88 -2.65 7.28
N ASP A 95 6.31 -2.85 6.05
CA ASP A 95 6.35 -1.80 5.03
C ASP A 95 4.94 -1.39 4.57
N LEU A 96 4.02 -2.36 4.46
CA LEU A 96 2.60 -2.10 4.20
C LEU A 96 1.96 -1.23 5.29
N LEU A 97 2.30 -1.45 6.58
CA LEU A 97 1.78 -0.64 7.67
C LEU A 97 2.33 0.79 7.64
N VAL A 98 3.61 0.96 7.33
CA VAL A 98 4.21 2.29 7.13
C VAL A 98 3.53 3.01 5.97
N ALA A 99 3.36 2.35 4.83
CA ALA A 99 2.71 2.94 3.67
C ALA A 99 1.25 3.32 3.96
N LEU A 100 0.50 2.42 4.56
CA LEU A 100 -0.88 2.69 4.97
C LEU A 100 -0.96 3.88 5.93
N GLY A 101 -0.13 3.89 6.97
CA GLY A 101 -0.09 4.96 7.97
C GLY A 101 0.23 6.31 7.35
N ALA A 102 1.27 6.40 6.52
CA ALA A 102 1.69 7.62 5.85
C ALA A 102 0.60 8.16 4.91
N ILE A 103 -0.03 7.29 4.11
CA ILE A 103 -1.11 7.67 3.20
C ILE A 103 -2.33 8.16 4.00
N LEU A 104 -2.77 7.43 5.03
CA LEU A 104 -3.92 7.84 5.85
C LEU A 104 -3.68 9.15 6.62
N ALA A 105 -2.43 9.44 7.01
CA ALA A 105 -2.07 10.68 7.70
C ALA A 105 -1.98 11.88 6.75
N GLY A 106 -1.55 11.67 5.50
CA GLY A 106 -1.25 12.74 4.56
C GLY A 106 -2.29 12.97 3.47
N THR A 107 -3.35 12.15 3.40
CA THR A 107 -4.38 12.23 2.35
C THR A 107 -5.79 11.99 2.88
N HIS A 108 -6.78 12.22 2.04
CA HIS A 108 -8.20 12.01 2.31
C HIS A 108 -8.79 10.93 1.37
N PRO A 109 -9.92 10.29 1.72
CA PRO A 109 -10.56 9.26 0.88
C PRO A 109 -10.98 9.68 -0.53
N VAL A 110 -11.01 10.98 -0.81
CA VAL A 110 -11.29 11.53 -2.15
C VAL A 110 -10.04 11.75 -3.00
N ASP A 111 -8.86 11.65 -2.38
CA ASP A 111 -7.60 11.87 -3.07
C ASP A 111 -7.19 10.62 -3.85
N PRO A 112 -6.67 10.78 -5.08
CA PRO A 112 -6.17 9.67 -5.86
C PRO A 112 -4.85 9.13 -5.31
N VAL A 113 -4.76 7.79 -5.22
CA VAL A 113 -3.58 7.06 -4.76
C VAL A 113 -3.14 6.06 -5.82
N LEU A 114 -1.83 6.02 -6.10
CA LEU A 114 -1.19 5.09 -7.01
C LEU A 114 -0.33 4.09 -6.23
N GLU A 115 -0.42 2.81 -6.58
CA GLU A 115 0.56 1.80 -6.19
C GLU A 115 1.29 1.31 -7.46
N MET A 116 2.61 1.53 -7.52
CA MET A 116 3.50 1.11 -8.58
C MET A 116 4.06 -0.27 -8.29
N GLY A 117 3.97 -1.20 -9.24
CA GLY A 117 4.27 -2.61 -9.03
C GLY A 117 3.21 -3.28 -8.15
N ALA A 118 1.94 -3.05 -8.46
CA ALA A 118 0.79 -3.51 -7.68
C ALA A 118 0.11 -4.73 -8.32
N PRO A 119 0.62 -5.95 -8.13
CA PRO A 119 -0.08 -7.13 -8.60
C PRO A 119 -1.41 -7.30 -7.83
N ARG A 120 -2.36 -8.06 -8.41
CA ARG A 120 -3.70 -8.26 -7.81
C ARG A 120 -3.70 -8.86 -6.40
N TYR A 121 -2.60 -9.43 -5.95
CA TYR A 121 -2.45 -9.95 -4.59
C TYR A 121 -1.90 -8.90 -3.60
N SER A 122 -1.51 -7.69 -4.05
CA SER A 122 -1.14 -6.59 -3.17
C SER A 122 -2.25 -6.30 -2.15
N ARG A 123 -1.87 -5.87 -0.95
CA ARG A 123 -2.79 -5.59 0.14
C ARG A 123 -3.10 -4.11 0.31
N LEU A 124 -2.23 -3.22 -0.14
CA LEU A 124 -2.35 -1.79 0.16
C LEU A 124 -3.61 -1.15 -0.40
N LEU A 125 -3.86 -1.30 -1.71
CA LEU A 125 -5.06 -0.71 -2.33
C LEU A 125 -6.37 -1.31 -1.78
N PRO A 126 -6.52 -2.65 -1.60
CA PRO A 126 -7.67 -3.23 -0.91
C PRO A 126 -7.87 -2.70 0.52
N TRP A 127 -6.77 -2.45 1.29
CA TRP A 127 -6.90 -1.84 2.61
C TRP A 127 -7.37 -0.39 2.53
N LEU A 128 -6.83 0.41 1.61
CA LEU A 128 -7.28 1.79 1.41
C LEU A 128 -8.77 1.86 1.01
N ALA A 129 -9.26 0.88 0.22
CA ALA A 129 -10.68 0.77 -0.09
C ALA A 129 -11.54 0.57 1.18
N LEU A 130 -11.03 -0.17 2.20
CA LEU A 130 -11.69 -0.30 3.50
C LEU A 130 -11.77 1.03 4.27
N TYR A 131 -10.81 1.93 4.05
CA TYR A 131 -10.84 3.32 4.57
C TYR A 131 -11.59 4.30 3.66
N GLU A 132 -12.42 3.76 2.74
CA GLU A 132 -13.33 4.52 1.87
C GLU A 132 -12.64 5.31 0.75
N TYR A 133 -11.35 5.04 0.45
CA TYR A 133 -10.70 5.60 -0.74
C TYR A 133 -11.41 5.10 -2.01
N ARG A 134 -11.59 5.99 -3.00
CA ARG A 134 -12.41 5.71 -4.18
C ARG A 134 -11.67 5.82 -5.51
N ASP A 135 -10.55 6.50 -5.52
CA ASP A 135 -9.69 6.66 -6.69
C ASP A 135 -8.36 5.97 -6.41
N LEU A 136 -8.36 4.66 -6.61
CA LEU A 136 -7.25 3.76 -6.35
C LEU A 136 -6.76 3.17 -7.66
N VAL A 137 -5.47 3.36 -7.94
CA VAL A 137 -4.83 2.87 -9.17
C VAL A 137 -3.65 1.99 -8.80
N GLY A 138 -3.60 0.80 -9.39
CA GLY A 138 -2.43 -0.07 -9.37
C GLY A 138 -1.86 -0.20 -10.76
N ILE A 139 -0.54 -0.13 -10.91
CA ILE A 139 0.12 -0.41 -12.18
C ILE A 139 1.15 -1.52 -12.01
N ASP A 140 1.23 -2.39 -13.01
CA ASP A 140 2.22 -3.46 -13.06
C ASP A 140 2.38 -3.96 -14.50
N LEU A 141 3.57 -4.46 -14.84
CA LEU A 141 3.86 -5.07 -16.14
C LEU A 141 3.21 -6.46 -16.30
N VAL A 142 2.73 -7.07 -15.22
CA VAL A 142 2.06 -8.38 -15.28
C VAL A 142 0.66 -8.33 -15.88
N PHE A 143 0.09 -7.16 -16.09
CA PHE A 143 -1.24 -7.03 -16.67
C PHE A 143 -1.17 -6.98 -18.20
N ASP A 144 -2.04 -7.75 -18.87
CA ASP A 144 -2.22 -7.68 -20.33
C ASP A 144 -3.22 -6.59 -20.74
N ALA A 145 -4.13 -6.23 -19.86
CA ALA A 145 -5.20 -5.26 -20.10
C ALA A 145 -5.68 -4.62 -18.80
N PRO A 146 -6.33 -3.44 -18.85
CA PRO A 146 -6.92 -2.82 -17.67
C PRO A 146 -7.96 -3.71 -16.99
N ILE A 147 -7.92 -3.77 -15.66
CA ILE A 147 -8.82 -4.55 -14.81
C ILE A 147 -9.43 -3.62 -13.77
N ARG A 148 -10.71 -3.81 -13.42
CA ARG A 148 -11.35 -3.10 -12.31
C ARG A 148 -11.84 -4.10 -11.24
N GLU A 149 -11.51 -3.82 -9.99
CA GLU A 149 -11.97 -4.58 -8.81
C GLU A 149 -12.42 -3.62 -7.71
N GLY A 150 -13.72 -3.56 -7.44
CA GLY A 150 -14.27 -2.56 -6.53
C GLY A 150 -13.90 -1.13 -6.94
N PRO A 151 -13.31 -0.33 -6.06
CA PRO A 151 -12.84 1.01 -6.39
C PRO A 151 -11.47 1.05 -7.07
N ILE A 152 -10.80 -0.09 -7.24
CA ILE A 152 -9.42 -0.18 -7.72
C ILE A 152 -9.41 -0.38 -9.24
N ARG A 153 -8.57 0.38 -9.94
CA ARG A 153 -8.25 0.22 -11.35
C ARG A 153 -6.80 -0.27 -11.47
N TYR A 154 -6.60 -1.42 -12.09
CA TYR A 154 -5.27 -1.95 -12.42
C TYR A 154 -4.99 -1.74 -13.89
N GLU A 155 -3.77 -1.28 -14.23
CA GLU A 155 -3.37 -0.98 -15.60
C GLU A 155 -1.99 -1.55 -15.93
N PRO A 156 -1.80 -2.07 -17.16
CA PRO A 156 -0.48 -2.47 -17.67
C PRO A 156 0.36 -1.23 -17.94
N MET A 157 1.38 -0.98 -17.13
CA MET A 157 2.17 0.24 -17.26
C MET A 157 3.57 0.10 -16.65
N ASP A 158 4.58 0.66 -17.33
CA ASP A 158 5.93 0.80 -16.78
C ASP A 158 5.94 1.96 -15.78
N LEU A 159 6.36 1.68 -14.55
CA LEU A 159 6.40 2.65 -13.45
C LEU A 159 7.41 3.80 -13.68
N THR A 160 8.35 3.63 -14.63
CA THR A 160 9.34 4.67 -14.98
C THR A 160 8.90 5.58 -16.14
N ALA A 161 7.75 5.28 -16.76
CA ALA A 161 7.27 6.01 -17.95
C ALA A 161 5.74 5.85 -18.11
N THR A 162 4.97 6.37 -17.15
CA THR A 162 3.51 6.26 -17.18
C THR A 162 2.86 7.26 -18.12
N THR A 163 1.63 6.98 -18.51
CA THR A 163 0.82 7.90 -19.34
C THR A 163 -0.09 8.83 -18.52
N PHE A 164 0.00 8.81 -17.19
CA PHE A 164 -0.80 9.70 -16.35
C PHE A 164 -0.35 11.16 -16.48
N PRO A 165 -1.28 12.12 -16.37
CA PRO A 165 -0.94 13.53 -16.34
C PRO A 165 -0.07 13.90 -15.13
N ASP A 166 0.67 14.99 -15.23
CA ASP A 166 1.43 15.55 -14.12
C ASP A 166 0.51 15.86 -12.93
N ARG A 167 1.03 15.70 -11.72
CA ARG A 167 0.34 16.05 -10.48
C ARG A 167 -1.02 15.35 -10.32
N SER A 168 -1.13 14.12 -10.81
CA SER A 168 -2.37 13.34 -10.77
C SER A 168 -2.64 12.74 -9.40
N PHE A 169 -1.62 12.45 -8.60
CA PHE A 169 -1.76 11.68 -7.36
C PHE A 169 -1.38 12.47 -6.11
N ALA A 170 -2.09 12.22 -5.02
CA ALA A 170 -1.77 12.74 -3.69
C ALA A 170 -0.78 11.84 -2.94
N ALA A 171 -0.79 10.54 -3.24
CA ALA A 171 0.18 9.60 -2.72
C ALA A 171 0.54 8.54 -3.76
N ILE A 172 1.79 8.11 -3.71
CA ILE A 172 2.34 7.00 -4.50
C ILE A 172 3.02 6.03 -3.54
N ALA A 173 2.76 4.73 -3.68
CA ALA A 173 3.48 3.66 -3.02
C ALA A 173 4.16 2.76 -4.04
N CYS A 174 5.37 2.27 -3.72
CA CYS A 174 6.11 1.28 -4.50
C CYS A 174 6.81 0.35 -3.50
N LEU A 175 6.25 -0.84 -3.27
CA LEU A 175 6.64 -1.69 -2.16
C LEU A 175 7.28 -2.98 -2.64
N SER A 176 8.59 -3.14 -2.39
CA SER A 176 9.40 -4.30 -2.81
C SER A 176 9.29 -4.58 -4.31
N VAL A 177 9.65 -3.58 -5.11
CA VAL A 177 9.61 -3.62 -6.59
C VAL A 177 10.92 -3.11 -7.19
N VAL A 178 11.48 -2.04 -6.63
CA VAL A 178 12.63 -1.34 -7.23
C VAL A 178 13.91 -2.17 -7.23
N GLU A 179 14.00 -3.20 -6.39
CA GLU A 179 15.07 -4.18 -6.33
C GLU A 179 15.12 -5.12 -7.55
N HIS A 180 14.11 -5.11 -8.40
CA HIS A 180 14.04 -5.99 -9.59
C HIS A 180 14.43 -5.27 -10.88
N GLY A 181 15.56 -4.55 -10.84
CA GLY A 181 16.17 -3.94 -12.03
C GLY A 181 15.56 -2.60 -12.45
N VAL A 182 14.80 -1.94 -11.59
CA VAL A 182 14.22 -0.62 -11.87
C VAL A 182 15.34 0.44 -11.92
N ASP A 183 15.28 1.31 -12.92
CA ASP A 183 16.10 2.53 -13.00
C ASP A 183 15.59 3.54 -11.96
N ILE A 184 16.36 3.73 -10.89
CA ILE A 184 15.96 4.54 -9.73
C ILE A 184 15.80 6.01 -10.09
N GLU A 185 16.64 6.56 -10.95
CA GLU A 185 16.55 7.97 -11.34
C GLU A 185 15.27 8.21 -12.13
N ARG A 186 14.98 7.37 -13.12
CA ARG A 186 13.74 7.46 -13.91
C ARG A 186 12.50 7.26 -13.04
N TYR A 187 12.55 6.31 -12.09
CA TYR A 187 11.49 6.08 -11.13
C TYR A 187 11.21 7.31 -10.27
N LEU A 188 12.25 7.91 -9.68
CA LEU A 188 12.11 9.11 -8.84
C LEU A 188 11.62 10.31 -9.62
N ALA A 189 12.13 10.51 -10.86
CA ALA A 189 11.68 11.56 -11.75
C ALA A 189 10.18 11.41 -12.08
N GLU A 190 9.75 10.20 -12.43
CA GLU A 190 8.35 9.90 -12.76
C GLU A 190 7.44 10.04 -11.55
N ALA A 191 7.82 9.49 -10.39
CA ALA A 191 7.06 9.65 -9.15
C ALA A 191 6.90 11.13 -8.78
N SER A 192 7.98 11.93 -8.91
CA SER A 192 7.94 13.37 -8.69
C SER A 192 7.00 14.09 -9.66
N ARG A 193 7.03 13.74 -10.94
CA ARG A 193 6.14 14.31 -11.96
C ARG A 193 4.67 14.06 -11.63
N LEU A 194 4.37 12.85 -11.20
CA LEU A 194 3.01 12.39 -10.91
C LEU A 194 2.44 12.94 -9.61
N LEU A 195 3.27 13.23 -8.61
CA LEU A 195 2.82 13.73 -7.32
C LEU A 195 2.42 15.20 -7.38
N ARG A 196 1.32 15.52 -6.70
CA ARG A 196 0.93 16.91 -6.40
C ARG A 196 1.94 17.54 -5.45
N PRO A 197 2.10 18.87 -5.41
CA PRO A 197 2.82 19.55 -4.34
C PRO A 197 2.27 19.11 -2.98
N GLY A 198 3.15 18.76 -2.05
CA GLY A 198 2.79 18.18 -0.74
C GLY A 198 2.43 16.69 -0.78
N GLY A 199 2.39 16.04 -1.94
CA GLY A 199 2.11 14.62 -2.09
C GLY A 199 3.22 13.74 -1.52
N ILE A 200 2.91 12.47 -1.24
CA ILE A 200 3.77 11.53 -0.52
C ILE A 200 4.19 10.40 -1.45
N LEU A 201 5.49 10.09 -1.47
CA LEU A 201 6.06 8.87 -2.03
C LEU A 201 6.47 7.94 -0.90
N VAL A 202 6.00 6.70 -0.91
CA VAL A 202 6.46 5.64 -0.01
C VAL A 202 7.08 4.53 -0.85
N THR A 203 8.37 4.27 -0.63
CA THR A 203 9.10 3.19 -1.30
C THR A 203 9.63 2.24 -0.26
N SER A 204 9.47 0.93 -0.44
CA SER A 204 10.24 -0.08 0.31
C SER A 204 11.07 -0.93 -0.63
N THR A 205 12.15 -1.51 -0.12
CA THR A 205 13.06 -2.33 -0.89
C THR A 205 13.79 -3.34 -0.03
N ASP A 206 14.36 -4.37 -0.67
CA ASP A 206 15.26 -5.33 -0.07
C ASP A 206 16.55 -4.62 0.38
N PHE A 207 16.94 -4.84 1.64
CA PHE A 207 18.03 -4.10 2.28
C PHE A 207 18.90 -4.98 3.17
N TRP A 208 20.21 -4.71 3.18
CA TRP A 208 21.13 -5.17 4.22
C TRP A 208 22.30 -4.20 4.40
N CYS A 209 22.84 -4.13 5.63
CA CYS A 209 23.91 -3.17 5.94
C CYS A 209 25.28 -3.54 5.34
N ASP A 210 25.54 -4.83 5.08
CA ASP A 210 26.74 -5.31 4.41
C ASP A 210 26.40 -5.79 2.99
N PRO A 211 27.35 -5.80 2.06
CA PRO A 211 27.14 -6.32 0.71
C PRO A 211 26.62 -7.77 0.73
N VAL A 212 25.61 -8.06 -0.06
CA VAL A 212 25.08 -9.41 -0.31
C VAL A 212 25.40 -9.80 -1.74
N ASP A 213 25.98 -10.98 -1.92
CA ASP A 213 26.26 -11.51 -3.25
C ASP A 213 24.95 -11.95 -3.92
N VAL A 214 24.61 -11.26 -4.98
CA VAL A 214 23.41 -11.51 -5.83
C VAL A 214 23.82 -11.69 -7.30
N ALA A 215 25.11 -11.89 -7.58
CA ALA A 215 25.63 -11.98 -8.94
C ALA A 215 24.92 -13.09 -9.74
N GLY A 216 24.36 -12.73 -10.90
CA GLY A 216 23.68 -13.67 -11.79
C GLY A 216 22.27 -14.10 -11.31
N LEU A 217 21.76 -13.55 -10.21
CA LEU A 217 20.39 -13.83 -9.77
C LEU A 217 19.40 -12.90 -10.49
N GLU A 218 18.35 -13.51 -11.03
CA GLU A 218 17.25 -12.79 -11.71
C GLU A 218 15.90 -13.22 -11.13
N ALA A 219 15.01 -12.25 -10.99
CA ALA A 219 13.63 -12.47 -10.59
C ALA A 219 12.71 -11.40 -11.19
N TYR A 220 11.47 -11.79 -11.49
CA TYR A 220 10.44 -10.89 -12.03
C TYR A 220 10.86 -10.13 -13.30
N GLY A 221 11.75 -10.74 -14.11
CA GLY A 221 12.21 -10.18 -15.38
C GLY A 221 13.40 -9.21 -15.29
N GLY A 222 14.01 -9.07 -14.09
CA GLY A 222 15.18 -8.23 -13.88
C GLY A 222 16.22 -8.82 -12.93
N PRO A 223 17.43 -8.21 -12.86
CA PRO A 223 18.45 -8.61 -11.91
C PRO A 223 17.97 -8.31 -10.47
N VAL A 224 18.22 -9.25 -9.56
CA VAL A 224 17.98 -9.06 -8.13
C VAL A 224 19.00 -8.09 -7.54
N ARG A 225 18.55 -7.16 -6.71
CA ARG A 225 19.41 -6.26 -5.93
C ARG A 225 19.01 -6.28 -4.46
N ILE A 226 19.99 -6.28 -3.56
CA ILE A 226 19.81 -5.97 -2.15
C ILE A 226 20.62 -4.71 -1.89
N PHE A 227 19.91 -3.64 -1.53
CA PHE A 227 20.50 -2.31 -1.38
C PHE A 227 21.20 -2.17 -0.04
N GLY A 228 22.27 -1.38 -0.03
CA GLY A 228 22.99 -1.02 1.18
C GLY A 228 22.74 0.41 1.64
N PRO A 229 23.34 0.82 2.79
CA PRO A 229 23.16 2.17 3.32
C PRO A 229 23.61 3.28 2.36
N ARG A 230 24.66 3.03 1.59
CA ARG A 230 25.17 4.00 0.60
C ARG A 230 24.22 4.19 -0.57
N ASP A 231 23.58 3.10 -1.02
CA ASP A 231 22.59 3.17 -2.10
C ASP A 231 21.41 4.03 -1.68
N LEU A 232 20.84 3.79 -0.49
CA LEU A 232 19.68 4.54 -0.01
C LEU A 232 20.03 6.02 0.30
N ALA A 233 21.24 6.30 0.77
CA ALA A 233 21.71 7.68 0.90
C ALA A 233 21.76 8.39 -0.46
N ALA A 234 22.34 7.73 -1.48
CA ALA A 234 22.38 8.26 -2.84
C ALA A 234 20.95 8.47 -3.43
N TRP A 235 19.99 7.59 -3.10
CA TRP A 235 18.60 7.77 -3.53
C TRP A 235 17.97 9.03 -2.93
N VAL A 236 18.24 9.32 -1.65
CA VAL A 236 17.74 10.55 -1.00
C VAL A 236 18.32 11.79 -1.66
N GLU A 237 19.62 11.78 -1.99
CA GLU A 237 20.26 12.88 -2.72
C GLU A 237 19.67 13.07 -4.13
N MET A 238 19.48 11.98 -4.86
CA MET A 238 18.86 11.97 -6.19
C MET A 238 17.39 12.45 -6.11
N ALA A 239 16.63 11.97 -5.13
CA ALA A 239 15.24 12.38 -4.89
C ALA A 239 15.12 13.88 -4.61
N ALA A 240 16.06 14.45 -3.85
CA ALA A 240 16.10 15.89 -3.59
C ALA A 240 16.28 16.70 -4.86
N GLY A 241 17.07 16.20 -5.84
CA GLY A 241 17.20 16.79 -7.18
C GLY A 241 15.88 16.84 -7.96
N HIS A 242 14.95 15.94 -7.66
CA HIS A 242 13.59 15.92 -8.21
C HIS A 242 12.56 16.60 -7.30
N GLY A 243 12.97 17.28 -6.23
CA GLY A 243 12.09 17.96 -5.27
C GLY A 243 11.30 17.01 -4.37
N LEU A 244 11.82 15.81 -4.13
CA LEU A 244 11.30 14.84 -3.17
C LEU A 244 12.21 14.84 -1.95
N GLU A 245 11.70 15.19 -0.78
CA GLU A 245 12.48 15.29 0.44
C GLU A 245 12.00 14.33 1.53
N PRO A 246 12.94 13.73 2.28
CA PRO A 246 12.59 12.82 3.36
C PRO A 246 11.88 13.57 4.48
N GLU A 247 10.79 13.02 4.99
CA GLU A 247 10.07 13.58 6.13
C GLU A 247 10.87 13.49 7.45
N ARG A 248 11.81 12.55 7.52
CA ARG A 248 12.70 12.32 8.67
C ARG A 248 14.06 11.85 8.16
N PRO A 249 15.15 12.05 8.93
CA PRO A 249 16.45 11.48 8.59
C PRO A 249 16.40 9.95 8.47
N LEU A 250 17.25 9.38 7.60
CA LEU A 250 17.43 7.96 7.49
C LEU A 250 18.06 7.36 8.76
N ASP A 251 17.49 6.24 9.23
CA ASP A 251 18.10 5.40 10.26
C ASP A 251 18.02 3.93 9.81
N LEU A 252 19.09 3.45 9.21
CA LEU A 252 19.18 2.14 8.55
C LEU A 252 19.79 1.06 9.45
N ARG A 253 19.82 1.28 10.76
CA ARG A 253 20.29 0.26 11.72
C ARG A 253 19.32 -0.91 11.73
N CYS A 254 19.85 -2.11 11.59
CA CYS A 254 19.14 -3.38 11.68
C CYS A 254 20.00 -4.41 12.39
N SER A 255 19.40 -5.40 13.01
CA SER A 255 20.10 -6.41 13.79
C SER A 255 19.85 -7.84 13.29
N GLU A 256 18.80 -8.04 12.50
CA GLU A 256 18.38 -9.37 12.02
C GLU A 256 17.99 -9.33 10.54
N ARG A 257 18.36 -10.40 9.81
CA ARG A 257 17.86 -10.65 8.46
C ARG A 257 16.50 -11.33 8.56
N VAL A 258 15.45 -10.53 8.60
CA VAL A 258 14.07 -10.97 8.87
C VAL A 258 13.45 -11.71 7.70
N VAL A 259 13.90 -11.41 6.50
CA VAL A 259 13.42 -12.01 5.25
C VAL A 259 14.34 -13.17 4.85
N SER A 260 13.73 -14.33 4.55
CA SER A 260 14.43 -15.48 3.96
C SER A 260 13.80 -15.81 2.61
N TRP A 261 14.56 -15.60 1.54
CA TRP A 261 14.14 -15.98 0.19
C TRP A 261 14.81 -17.29 -0.19
N GLU A 262 14.26 -18.40 0.32
CA GLU A 262 14.83 -19.73 0.24
C GLU A 262 15.19 -20.16 -1.20
N ARG A 263 14.30 -19.89 -2.17
CA ARG A 263 14.52 -20.22 -3.58
C ARG A 263 15.78 -19.58 -4.16
N MET A 264 16.18 -18.42 -3.65
CA MET A 264 17.37 -17.68 -4.09
C MET A 264 18.55 -17.84 -3.14
N GLY A 265 18.38 -18.52 -2.00
CA GLY A 265 19.41 -18.64 -0.97
C GLY A 265 19.76 -17.33 -0.29
N LEU A 266 18.86 -16.33 -0.34
CA LEU A 266 19.11 -14.99 0.17
C LEU A 266 18.45 -14.77 1.53
N GLN A 267 19.15 -14.00 2.37
CA GLN A 267 18.63 -13.48 3.63
C GLN A 267 18.95 -11.99 3.74
N TYR A 268 17.95 -11.20 4.09
CA TYR A 268 18.03 -9.73 4.15
C TYR A 268 16.92 -9.17 5.05
N THR A 269 16.76 -7.88 5.08
CA THR A 269 15.61 -7.21 5.69
C THR A 269 15.00 -6.20 4.72
N PHE A 270 14.03 -5.41 5.14
CA PHE A 270 13.48 -4.31 4.34
C PHE A 270 13.98 -2.97 4.85
N ALA A 271 14.00 -1.98 3.96
CA ALA A 271 14.08 -0.57 4.31
C ALA A 271 12.98 0.20 3.59
N ASN A 272 12.53 1.32 4.16
CA ASN A 272 11.59 2.22 3.53
C ASN A 272 12.11 3.65 3.46
N LEU A 273 11.61 4.37 2.46
CA LEU A 273 11.75 5.80 2.27
C LEU A 273 10.36 6.41 2.13
N VAL A 274 10.06 7.38 2.98
CA VAL A 274 8.87 8.23 2.89
C VAL A 274 9.34 9.64 2.57
N LEU A 275 9.01 10.07 1.36
CA LEU A 275 9.44 11.34 0.79
C LEU A 275 8.22 12.21 0.51
N ARG A 276 8.39 13.52 0.63
CA ARG A 276 7.34 14.49 0.33
C ARG A 276 7.74 15.36 -0.86
N ARG A 277 6.80 15.55 -1.80
CA ARG A 277 6.97 16.45 -2.95
C ARG A 277 6.85 17.91 -2.49
N ARG A 278 7.87 18.72 -2.74
CA ARG A 278 7.83 20.18 -2.54
C ARG A 278 7.03 20.91 -3.57
#